data_dcbad72cd0561ea2cdc05d89074cc63a
#
_entry.id   dcbad72cd0561ea2cdc05d89074cc63a
#
_cell.length_a   1.000
_cell.length_b   1.000
_cell.length_c   1.000
_cell.angle_alpha   90.00
_cell.angle_beta   90.00
_cell.angle_gamma   90.00
#
_symmetry.space_group_name_H-M   'P 1'
#
loop_
_entity.id
_entity.type
_entity.pdbx_description
1 polymer ?
#
loop_
_entity_poly.entity_id
_entity_poly.type
_entity_poly.pdbx_seq_one_letter_code
_entity_poly.pdbx_strand_id
1 'polypeptide(L)'
;NGIWGSAMQLPSYQNISPYEEDGIIYPAETSATYIRYGEPRIVKKTDLRALGRIIISPLKNLKITGEYTYNRVTNYNRMYVNQYKYIGMNFTGVLNNTENTRYALTQGFTNYNAINIFANYDFSIGNHHISAMGGFNQEENHAESQWTERKDVLLSNLPSISGATGTTTATDTFNEYALRGLFYRVNYSYK
;
A
#
# COMPACT_ATOMS: atom_id res chain seq x y z
N ASN A 1 -6.67 -15.07 -3.19
CA ASN A 1 -7.59 -15.80 -2.29
C ASN A 1 -6.93 -15.89 -0.93
N GLY A 2 -7.55 -15.34 0.11
CA GLY A 2 -7.05 -15.42 1.48
C GLY A 2 -7.51 -16.73 2.15
N ILE A 3 -7.01 -17.00 3.37
CA ILE A 3 -7.34 -18.18 4.18
C ILE A 3 -8.86 -18.40 4.29
N TRP A 4 -9.64 -17.34 4.41
CA TRP A 4 -11.11 -17.39 4.45
C TRP A 4 -11.73 -17.86 3.12
N GLY A 5 -11.18 -17.43 1.98
CA GLY A 5 -11.62 -17.92 0.68
C GLY A 5 -11.38 -19.40 0.52
N SER A 6 -10.22 -19.90 0.95
CA SER A 6 -9.91 -21.33 0.95
C SER A 6 -10.83 -22.11 1.89
N ALA A 7 -11.11 -21.60 3.09
CA ALA A 7 -12.01 -22.25 4.04
C ALA A 7 -13.46 -22.37 3.54
N MET A 8 -13.95 -21.34 2.83
CA MET A 8 -15.31 -21.33 2.26
C MET A 8 -15.45 -22.18 1.00
N GLN A 9 -14.34 -22.51 0.33
CA GLN A 9 -14.34 -23.33 -0.88
C GLN A 9 -14.21 -24.83 -0.62
N LEU A 10 -13.99 -25.23 0.65
CA LEU A 10 -13.89 -26.63 1.02
C LEU A 10 -15.29 -27.28 0.95
N PRO A 11 -15.52 -28.28 0.10
CA PRO A 11 -16.78 -29.01 0.09
C PRO A 11 -16.91 -29.82 1.38
N SER A 12 -18.13 -29.98 1.87
CA SER A 12 -18.44 -30.68 3.12
C SER A 12 -18.02 -32.17 3.15
N TYR A 13 -17.78 -32.74 1.97
CA TYR A 13 -17.36 -34.16 1.80
C TYR A 13 -15.83 -34.29 1.64
N GLN A 14 -15.08 -33.20 1.74
CA GLN A 14 -13.63 -33.27 1.60
C GLN A 14 -13.00 -34.03 2.76
N ASN A 15 -12.10 -34.96 2.42
CA ASN A 15 -11.29 -35.60 3.44
C ASN A 15 -10.30 -34.62 4.04
N ILE A 16 -10.38 -34.42 5.33
CA ILE A 16 -9.48 -33.57 6.13
C ILE A 16 -8.45 -34.39 6.89
N SER A 17 -8.45 -35.72 6.75
CA SER A 17 -7.51 -36.60 7.45
C SER A 17 -6.14 -36.55 6.79
N PRO A 18 -5.07 -36.57 7.58
CA PRO A 18 -3.72 -36.76 7.04
C PRO A 18 -3.60 -38.12 6.35
N TYR A 19 -2.71 -38.20 5.40
CA TYR A 19 -2.37 -39.41 4.68
C TYR A 19 -0.96 -39.86 5.06
N GLU A 20 -0.78 -41.15 5.32
CA GLU A 20 0.53 -41.72 5.64
C GLU A 20 1.01 -42.61 4.49
N GLU A 21 2.25 -42.38 4.03
CA GLU A 21 2.94 -43.14 3.03
C GLU A 21 4.41 -43.29 3.43
N ASP A 22 4.91 -44.51 3.47
CA ASP A 22 6.30 -44.83 3.85
C ASP A 22 6.72 -44.23 5.21
N GLY A 23 5.82 -44.17 6.19
CA GLY A 23 6.08 -43.58 7.51
C GLY A 23 6.09 -42.05 7.52
N ILE A 24 5.75 -41.40 6.43
CA ILE A 24 5.65 -39.93 6.32
C ILE A 24 4.17 -39.54 6.34
N ILE A 25 3.82 -38.64 7.24
CA ILE A 25 2.46 -38.11 7.33
C ILE A 25 2.35 -36.82 6.53
N TYR A 26 1.52 -36.87 5.50
CA TYR A 26 1.20 -35.71 4.66
C TYR A 26 -0.12 -35.06 5.12
N PRO A 27 -0.14 -33.76 5.39
CA PRO A 27 -1.38 -33.07 5.74
C PRO A 27 -2.34 -33.03 4.55
N ALA A 28 -3.64 -33.03 4.83
CA ALA A 28 -4.63 -32.79 3.79
C ALA A 28 -4.63 -31.33 3.33
N GLU A 29 -5.09 -31.09 2.10
CA GLU A 29 -5.26 -29.72 1.57
C GLU A 29 -6.39 -28.98 2.27
N THR A 30 -6.05 -28.30 3.36
CA THR A 30 -7.01 -27.56 4.18
C THR A 30 -6.47 -26.17 4.53
N SER A 31 -7.37 -25.28 4.96
CA SER A 31 -6.95 -23.96 5.46
C SER A 31 -6.03 -24.08 6.68
N ALA A 32 -6.20 -25.10 7.51
CA ALA A 32 -5.32 -25.38 8.65
C ALA A 32 -3.89 -25.73 8.18
N THR A 33 -3.76 -26.47 7.09
CA THR A 33 -2.46 -26.79 6.47
C THR A 33 -1.77 -25.53 5.96
N TYR A 34 -2.48 -24.64 5.29
CA TYR A 34 -1.93 -23.35 4.86
C TYR A 34 -1.49 -22.47 6.01
N ILE A 35 -2.21 -22.48 7.13
CA ILE A 35 -1.82 -21.73 8.34
C ILE A 35 -0.57 -22.35 8.99
N ARG A 36 -0.49 -23.66 9.05
CA ARG A 36 0.57 -24.37 9.77
C ARG A 36 1.90 -24.39 9.02
N TYR A 37 1.85 -24.55 7.70
CA TYR A 37 3.04 -24.73 6.84
C TYR A 37 3.32 -23.51 5.97
N GLY A 38 2.37 -22.62 5.80
CA GLY A 38 2.55 -21.37 5.09
C GLY A 38 3.28 -20.33 5.95
N GLU A 39 4.10 -19.53 5.28
CA GLU A 39 4.83 -18.45 5.94
C GLU A 39 4.03 -17.13 5.93
N PRO A 40 4.11 -16.33 6.99
CA PRO A 40 3.38 -15.08 7.05
C PRO A 40 3.95 -14.06 6.07
N ARG A 41 3.06 -13.41 5.33
CA ARG A 41 3.39 -12.20 4.59
C ARG A 41 3.44 -11.02 5.54
N ILE A 42 4.58 -10.34 5.59
CA ILE A 42 4.76 -9.16 6.44
C ILE A 42 4.54 -7.91 5.60
N VAL A 43 3.51 -7.14 5.94
CA VAL A 43 3.20 -5.87 5.31
C VAL A 43 3.30 -4.77 6.36
N LYS A 44 4.18 -3.80 6.11
CA LYS A 44 4.32 -2.60 6.93
C LYS A 44 4.05 -1.38 6.07
N LYS A 45 3.16 -0.53 6.54
CA LYS A 45 2.86 0.76 5.93
C LYS A 45 3.06 1.85 6.97
N THR A 46 3.85 2.84 6.64
CA THR A 46 4.02 4.04 7.46
C THR A 46 3.48 5.23 6.68
N ASP A 47 2.60 6.01 7.30
CA ASP A 47 2.00 7.22 6.73
C ASP A 47 2.33 8.39 7.66
N LEU A 48 3.15 9.31 7.18
CA LEU A 48 3.53 10.54 7.89
C LEU A 48 2.90 11.72 7.17
N ARG A 49 2.08 12.48 7.90
CA ARG A 49 1.45 13.72 7.40
C ARG A 49 1.81 14.89 8.27
N ALA A 50 2.15 15.99 7.62
CA ALA A 50 2.38 17.26 8.27
C ALA A 50 1.65 18.37 7.50
N LEU A 51 0.99 19.27 8.22
CA LEU A 51 0.32 20.43 7.67
C LEU A 51 0.76 21.66 8.46
N GLY A 52 1.27 22.65 7.74
CA GLY A 52 1.58 23.98 8.27
C GLY A 52 0.63 25.02 7.65
N ARG A 53 0.09 25.93 8.47
CA ARG A 53 -0.74 27.04 8.02
C ARG A 53 -0.25 28.34 8.65
N ILE A 54 -0.10 29.36 7.82
CA ILE A 54 0.23 30.74 8.25
C ILE A 54 -0.89 31.65 7.77
N ILE A 55 -1.37 32.50 8.65
CA ILE A 55 -2.40 33.49 8.36
C ILE A 55 -1.86 34.87 8.72
N ILE A 56 -1.91 35.79 7.75
CA ILE A 56 -1.45 37.17 7.92
C ILE A 56 -2.63 38.10 7.57
N SER A 57 -2.88 39.10 8.40
CA SER A 57 -3.88 40.14 8.16
C SER A 57 -3.21 41.49 8.08
N PRO A 58 -2.59 41.85 6.92
CA PRO A 58 -1.82 43.09 6.79
C PRO A 58 -2.73 44.32 6.78
N LEU A 59 -4.01 44.18 6.43
CA LEU A 59 -5.02 45.20 6.46
C LEU A 59 -6.29 44.67 7.15
N LYS A 60 -7.14 45.53 7.67
CA LYS A 60 -8.34 45.21 8.45
C LYS A 60 -9.26 44.22 7.69
N ASN A 61 -9.32 44.32 6.37
CA ASN A 61 -10.25 43.55 5.53
C ASN A 61 -9.53 42.53 4.62
N LEU A 62 -8.20 42.42 4.71
CA LEU A 62 -7.38 41.53 3.89
C LEU A 62 -6.76 40.42 4.76
N LYS A 63 -7.04 39.20 4.40
CA LYS A 63 -6.49 38.00 5.02
C LYS A 63 -5.76 37.14 3.97
N ILE A 64 -4.48 36.93 4.19
CA ILE A 64 -3.64 36.08 3.34
C ILE A 64 -3.36 34.81 4.10
N THR A 65 -3.64 33.67 3.48
CA THR A 65 -3.41 32.33 4.04
C THR A 65 -2.44 31.56 3.15
N GLY A 66 -1.38 31.04 3.76
CA GLY A 66 -0.47 30.09 3.15
C GLY A 66 -0.57 28.75 3.87
N GLU A 67 -0.71 27.68 3.12
CA GLU A 67 -0.76 26.31 3.62
C GLU A 67 0.26 25.46 2.90
N TYR A 68 0.95 24.61 3.65
CA TYR A 68 1.83 23.59 3.11
C TYR A 68 1.46 22.24 3.71
N THR A 69 1.25 21.28 2.84
CA THR A 69 0.96 19.89 3.20
C THR A 69 2.09 19.01 2.70
N TYR A 70 2.63 18.20 3.59
CA TYR A 70 3.56 17.11 3.27
C TYR A 70 2.95 15.79 3.68
N ASN A 71 2.97 14.81 2.79
CA ASN A 71 2.59 13.44 3.10
C ASN A 71 3.62 12.47 2.53
N ARG A 72 4.15 11.59 3.38
CA ARG A 72 5.03 10.50 2.97
C ARG A 72 4.46 9.17 3.41
N VAL A 73 4.18 8.32 2.44
CA VAL A 73 3.77 6.93 2.66
C VAL A 73 4.93 6.03 2.27
N THR A 74 5.37 5.18 3.19
CA THR A 74 6.34 4.11 2.91
C THR A 74 5.67 2.76 3.02
N ASN A 75 5.91 1.90 2.04
CA ASN A 75 5.41 0.54 1.99
C ASN A 75 6.58 -0.45 2.03
N TYR A 76 6.46 -1.45 2.88
CA TYR A 76 7.37 -2.58 2.97
C TYR A 76 6.55 -3.86 2.98
N ASN A 77 6.79 -4.74 2.05
CA ASN A 77 6.10 -6.00 1.94
C ASN A 77 7.13 -7.11 1.71
N ARG A 78 7.19 -8.04 2.64
CA ARG A 78 8.04 -9.22 2.60
C ARG A 78 7.19 -10.46 2.52
N MET A 79 7.50 -11.33 1.57
CA MET A 79 6.85 -12.60 1.39
C MET A 79 7.92 -13.69 1.26
N TYR A 80 7.76 -14.75 2.02
CA TYR A 80 8.46 -16.00 1.82
C TYR A 80 7.44 -17.10 1.51
N VAL A 81 7.71 -17.93 0.53
CA VAL A 81 6.91 -19.09 0.20
C VAL A 81 7.76 -20.31 0.44
N ASN A 82 7.43 -21.02 1.52
CA ASN A 82 8.03 -22.30 1.85
C ASN A 82 7.44 -23.41 0.98
N GLN A 83 8.24 -24.40 0.64
CA GLN A 83 7.77 -25.61 -0.02
C GLN A 83 7.37 -26.65 1.04
N TYR A 84 6.17 -27.20 0.90
CA TYR A 84 5.70 -28.33 1.69
C TYR A 84 4.87 -29.25 0.83
N LYS A 85 4.77 -30.51 1.27
CA LYS A 85 3.97 -31.53 0.60
C LYS A 85 2.64 -31.71 1.31
N TYR A 86 1.60 -32.00 0.56
CA TYR A 86 0.27 -32.26 1.05
C TYR A 86 -0.47 -33.26 0.14
N ILE A 87 -1.52 -33.89 0.64
CA ILE A 87 -2.42 -34.72 -0.16
C ILE A 87 -3.53 -33.83 -0.73
N GLY A 88 -3.71 -33.87 -2.04
CA GLY A 88 -4.75 -33.08 -2.74
C GLY A 88 -6.17 -33.57 -2.41
N MET A 89 -7.16 -32.70 -2.64
CA MET A 89 -8.58 -32.95 -2.30
C MET A 89 -9.15 -34.27 -2.87
N ASN A 90 -8.67 -34.69 -4.04
CA ASN A 90 -9.18 -35.85 -4.75
C ASN A 90 -8.31 -37.10 -4.57
N PHE A 91 -7.45 -37.16 -3.60
CA PHE A 91 -6.49 -38.26 -3.35
C PHE A 91 -5.66 -38.65 -4.59
N THR A 92 -5.35 -37.68 -5.44
CA THR A 92 -4.56 -37.89 -6.65
C THR A 92 -3.07 -38.14 -6.40
N GLY A 93 -2.66 -38.17 -5.13
CA GLY A 93 -1.26 -38.35 -4.71
C GLY A 93 -0.75 -37.16 -3.90
N VAL A 94 0.51 -37.28 -3.49
CA VAL A 94 1.22 -36.22 -2.77
C VAL A 94 1.63 -35.12 -3.72
N LEU A 95 1.26 -33.90 -3.41
CA LEU A 95 1.50 -32.69 -4.19
C LEU A 95 2.44 -31.74 -3.43
N ASN A 96 3.17 -30.91 -4.16
CA ASN A 96 3.90 -29.76 -3.61
C ASN A 96 3.00 -28.52 -3.74
N ASN A 97 2.99 -27.67 -2.71
CA ASN A 97 2.28 -26.39 -2.75
C ASN A 97 2.91 -25.40 -3.75
N THR A 98 4.18 -25.55 -4.05
CA THR A 98 4.95 -24.77 -5.04
C THR A 98 6.10 -25.62 -5.59
N GLU A 99 6.55 -25.30 -6.80
CA GLU A 99 7.72 -25.95 -7.38
C GLU A 99 9.03 -25.58 -6.64
N ASN A 100 9.15 -24.31 -6.26
CA ASN A 100 10.35 -23.77 -5.64
C ASN A 100 10.00 -22.91 -4.43
N THR A 101 10.86 -22.92 -3.42
CA THR A 101 10.84 -21.88 -2.40
C THR A 101 11.16 -20.54 -3.04
N ARG A 102 10.60 -19.45 -2.52
CA ARG A 102 10.89 -18.11 -3.03
C ARG A 102 10.77 -17.06 -1.95
N TYR A 103 11.64 -16.08 -2.06
CA TYR A 103 11.60 -14.89 -1.21
C TYR A 103 11.39 -13.65 -2.09
N ALA A 104 10.39 -12.86 -1.74
CA ALA A 104 10.06 -11.63 -2.45
C ALA A 104 10.00 -10.45 -1.48
N LEU A 105 10.54 -9.32 -1.93
CA LEU A 105 10.57 -8.07 -1.23
C LEU A 105 10.03 -6.97 -2.13
N THR A 106 9.06 -6.22 -1.62
CA THR A 106 8.58 -4.97 -2.24
C THR A 106 8.86 -3.83 -1.28
N GLN A 107 9.53 -2.81 -1.78
CA GLN A 107 9.76 -1.57 -1.05
C GLN A 107 9.35 -0.40 -1.93
N GLY A 108 8.74 0.61 -1.33
CA GLY A 108 8.36 1.80 -2.08
C GLY A 108 7.96 2.92 -1.17
N PHE A 109 7.89 4.11 -1.75
CA PHE A 109 7.39 5.29 -1.08
C PHE A 109 6.57 6.15 -2.04
N THR A 110 5.74 6.97 -1.45
CA THR A 110 5.02 8.04 -2.12
C THR A 110 5.23 9.31 -1.33
N ASN A 111 5.72 10.36 -1.97
CA ASN A 111 5.84 11.70 -1.40
C ASN A 111 4.81 12.60 -2.09
N TYR A 112 3.98 13.25 -1.30
CA TYR A 112 3.03 14.24 -1.78
C TYR A 112 3.33 15.58 -1.08
N ASN A 113 3.43 16.63 -1.88
CA ASN A 113 3.59 18.00 -1.44
C ASN A 113 2.49 18.86 -2.03
N ALA A 114 1.90 19.74 -1.23
CA ALA A 114 0.95 20.72 -1.72
C ALA A 114 1.17 22.09 -1.07
N ILE A 115 1.09 23.12 -1.88
CA ILE A 115 1.14 24.51 -1.45
C ILE A 115 -0.16 25.18 -1.89
N ASN A 116 -0.87 25.81 -0.95
CA ASN A 116 -2.01 26.67 -1.21
C ASN A 116 -1.68 28.07 -0.67
N ILE A 117 -1.80 29.08 -1.51
CA ILE A 117 -1.68 30.46 -1.11
C ILE A 117 -2.91 31.20 -1.64
N PHE A 118 -3.68 31.82 -0.74
CA PHE A 118 -4.85 32.58 -1.14
C PHE A 118 -5.07 33.82 -0.27
N ALA A 119 -5.68 34.83 -0.89
CA ALA A 119 -6.05 36.07 -0.22
C ALA A 119 -7.57 36.23 -0.26
N ASN A 120 -8.14 36.64 0.87
CA ASN A 120 -9.53 37.04 0.97
C ASN A 120 -9.58 38.53 1.29
N TYR A 121 -10.41 39.26 0.56
CA TYR A 121 -10.66 40.69 0.79
C TYR A 121 -12.16 40.96 0.89
N ASP A 122 -12.58 41.48 2.04
CA ASP A 122 -13.98 41.78 2.32
C ASP A 122 -14.14 43.28 2.45
N PHE A 123 -15.08 43.88 1.71
CA PHE A 123 -15.38 45.31 1.86
C PHE A 123 -16.86 45.61 1.68
N SER A 124 -17.30 46.68 2.31
CA SER A 124 -18.69 47.15 2.26
C SER A 124 -18.74 48.63 1.93
N ILE A 125 -19.62 49.00 1.03
CA ILE A 125 -19.94 50.39 0.68
C ILE A 125 -21.45 50.58 0.77
N GLY A 126 -21.90 51.31 1.78
CA GLY A 126 -23.34 51.41 2.06
C GLY A 126 -23.95 50.03 2.32
N ASN A 127 -25.00 49.70 1.56
CA ASN A 127 -25.69 48.42 1.63
C ASN A 127 -25.05 47.29 0.77
N HIS A 128 -23.98 47.60 0.04
CA HIS A 128 -23.29 46.65 -0.81
C HIS A 128 -22.15 45.98 -0.05
N HIS A 129 -22.15 44.64 -0.04
CA HIS A 129 -21.07 43.85 0.54
C HIS A 129 -20.44 42.96 -0.52
N ILE A 130 -19.12 43.05 -0.68
CA ILE A 130 -18.33 42.29 -1.65
C ILE A 130 -17.26 41.51 -0.90
N SER A 131 -17.18 40.22 -1.17
CA SER A 131 -16.11 39.33 -0.71
C SER A 131 -15.42 38.71 -1.91
N ALA A 132 -14.13 39.02 -2.08
CA ALA A 132 -13.32 38.51 -3.17
C ALA A 132 -12.22 37.60 -2.61
N MET A 133 -11.99 36.49 -3.29
CA MET A 133 -10.91 35.56 -3.00
C MET A 133 -10.15 35.24 -4.28
N GLY A 134 -8.82 35.22 -4.20
CA GLY A 134 -7.96 34.74 -5.26
C GLY A 134 -6.82 33.93 -4.68
N GLY A 135 -6.39 32.90 -5.39
CA GLY A 135 -5.33 32.05 -4.88
C GLY A 135 -4.65 31.20 -5.94
N PHE A 136 -3.58 30.58 -5.48
CA PHE A 136 -2.72 29.67 -6.20
C PHE A 136 -2.64 28.34 -5.45
N ASN A 137 -2.74 27.26 -6.19
CA ASN A 137 -2.50 25.90 -5.72
C ASN A 137 -1.41 25.25 -6.55
N GLN A 138 -0.50 24.56 -5.91
CA GLN A 138 0.43 23.64 -6.55
C GLN A 138 0.49 22.37 -5.74
N GLU A 139 0.38 21.24 -6.40
CA GLU A 139 0.62 19.94 -5.81
C GLU A 139 1.54 19.11 -6.69
N GLU A 140 2.30 18.25 -6.06
CA GLU A 140 3.16 17.28 -6.70
C GLU A 140 3.12 15.96 -5.95
N ASN A 141 3.21 14.89 -6.69
CA ASN A 141 3.30 13.55 -6.16
C ASN A 141 4.42 12.79 -6.86
N HIS A 142 5.25 12.13 -6.07
CA HIS A 142 6.34 11.30 -6.54
C HIS A 142 6.25 9.94 -5.84
N ALA A 143 6.13 8.89 -6.60
CA ALA A 143 6.01 7.53 -6.10
C ALA A 143 7.03 6.61 -6.78
N GLU A 144 7.75 5.87 -5.97
CA GLU A 144 8.67 4.83 -6.42
C GLU A 144 8.36 3.52 -5.70
N SER A 145 8.47 2.42 -6.43
CA SER A 145 8.35 1.08 -5.87
C SER A 145 9.33 0.14 -6.57
N GLN A 146 10.00 -0.68 -5.79
CA GLN A 146 10.89 -1.74 -6.26
C GLN A 146 10.39 -3.08 -5.74
N TRP A 147 10.32 -4.07 -6.62
CA TRP A 147 10.04 -5.44 -6.29
C TRP A 147 11.20 -6.33 -6.72
N THR A 148 11.60 -7.25 -5.84
CA THR A 148 12.65 -8.22 -6.11
C THR A 148 12.22 -9.58 -5.59
N GLU A 149 12.34 -10.61 -6.39
CA GLU A 149 12.11 -12.02 -6.01
C GLU A 149 13.33 -12.86 -6.36
N ARG A 150 13.64 -13.82 -5.50
CA ARG A 150 14.62 -14.87 -5.80
C ARG A 150 14.08 -16.23 -5.35
N LYS A 151 14.28 -17.23 -6.23
CA LYS A 151 13.87 -18.61 -6.01
C LYS A 151 14.95 -19.41 -5.31
N ASP A 152 14.59 -20.60 -4.85
CA ASP A 152 15.49 -21.60 -4.26
C ASP A 152 16.23 -21.07 -3.03
N VAL A 153 15.41 -20.70 -2.02
CA VAL A 153 15.90 -20.23 -0.72
C VAL A 153 16.50 -21.41 0.05
N LEU A 154 17.78 -21.30 0.45
CA LEU A 154 18.51 -22.37 1.11
C LEU A 154 18.10 -22.58 2.58
N LEU A 155 17.84 -21.51 3.30
CA LEU A 155 17.54 -21.53 4.74
C LEU A 155 16.11 -21.01 4.98
N SER A 156 15.19 -21.92 5.30
CA SER A 156 13.80 -21.57 5.57
C SER A 156 13.62 -20.75 6.85
N ASN A 157 14.48 -20.90 7.82
CA ASN A 157 14.45 -20.15 9.08
C ASN A 157 15.05 -18.73 8.97
N LEU A 158 15.81 -18.45 7.90
CA LEU A 158 16.39 -17.13 7.61
C LEU A 158 16.25 -16.78 6.11
N PRO A 159 15.03 -16.67 5.61
CA PRO A 159 14.82 -16.41 4.18
C PRO A 159 15.29 -15.01 3.78
N SER A 160 16.11 -14.94 2.74
CA SER A 160 16.66 -13.68 2.20
C SER A 160 16.99 -13.79 0.71
N ILE A 161 17.08 -12.66 0.03
CA ILE A 161 17.52 -12.61 -1.39
C ILE A 161 18.94 -13.18 -1.54
N SER A 162 19.85 -12.84 -0.64
CA SER A 162 21.24 -13.32 -0.68
C SER A 162 21.38 -14.80 -0.31
N GLY A 163 20.44 -15.32 0.50
CA GLY A 163 20.39 -16.73 0.92
C GLY A 163 19.64 -17.65 -0.05
N ALA A 164 19.37 -17.20 -1.26
CA ALA A 164 18.73 -17.98 -2.32
C ALA A 164 19.70 -18.18 -3.49
N THR A 165 19.57 -19.28 -4.22
CA THR A 165 20.48 -19.66 -5.32
C THR A 165 19.84 -19.61 -6.69
N GLY A 166 18.51 -19.60 -6.75
CA GLY A 166 17.78 -19.62 -8.01
C GLY A 166 17.72 -18.27 -8.72
N THR A 167 16.88 -18.22 -9.74
CA THR A 167 16.70 -17.03 -10.60
C THR A 167 16.23 -15.82 -9.78
N THR A 168 16.87 -14.69 -10.02
CA THR A 168 16.45 -13.39 -9.48
C THR A 168 15.61 -12.66 -10.52
N THR A 169 14.47 -12.15 -10.11
CA THR A 169 13.65 -11.24 -10.90
C THR A 169 13.49 -9.94 -10.14
N ALA A 170 13.72 -8.82 -10.80
CA ALA A 170 13.55 -7.49 -10.22
C ALA A 170 12.83 -6.58 -11.20
N THR A 171 12.00 -5.70 -10.67
CA THR A 171 11.33 -4.65 -11.42
C THR A 171 11.17 -3.42 -10.54
N ASP A 172 11.09 -2.25 -11.15
CA ASP A 172 10.77 -1.00 -10.52
C ASP A 172 9.59 -0.32 -11.20
N THR A 173 8.97 0.59 -10.49
CA THR A 173 7.89 1.42 -10.99
C THR A 173 8.08 2.82 -10.48
N PHE A 174 7.95 3.77 -11.37
CA PHE A 174 8.05 5.19 -11.11
C PHE A 174 6.79 5.89 -11.59
N ASN A 175 6.25 6.78 -10.77
CA ASN A 175 5.10 7.60 -11.11
C ASN A 175 5.26 9.01 -10.52
N GLU A 176 5.09 10.02 -11.35
CA GLU A 176 5.22 11.41 -10.96
C GLU A 176 4.17 12.27 -11.65
N TYR A 177 3.58 13.20 -10.91
CA TYR A 177 2.76 14.25 -11.49
C TYR A 177 2.92 15.55 -10.71
N ALA A 178 2.69 16.66 -11.38
CA ALA A 178 2.59 17.97 -10.78
C ALA A 178 1.41 18.73 -11.41
N LEU A 179 0.62 19.38 -10.58
CA LEU A 179 -0.51 20.20 -10.97
C LEU A 179 -0.35 21.60 -10.43
N ARG A 180 -0.74 22.60 -11.19
CA ARG A 180 -0.79 24.00 -10.78
C ARG A 180 -2.12 24.60 -11.18
N GLY A 181 -2.71 25.37 -10.30
CA GLY A 181 -3.98 26.01 -10.52
C GLY A 181 -4.03 27.44 -9.96
N LEU A 182 -4.74 28.29 -10.65
CA LEU A 182 -5.20 29.58 -10.15
C LEU A 182 -6.70 29.48 -9.93
N PHE A 183 -7.18 30.05 -8.85
CA PHE A 183 -8.62 30.09 -8.57
C PHE A 183 -9.03 31.45 -8.03
N TYR A 184 -10.27 31.82 -8.31
CA TYR A 184 -10.86 33.04 -7.80
C TYR A 184 -12.34 32.83 -7.50
N ARG A 185 -12.88 33.67 -6.59
CA ARG A 185 -14.28 33.70 -6.23
C ARG A 185 -14.66 35.14 -5.86
N VAL A 186 -15.80 35.61 -6.32
CA VAL A 186 -16.39 36.89 -5.92
C VAL A 186 -17.82 36.63 -5.47
N ASN A 187 -18.14 37.07 -4.28
CA ASN A 187 -19.49 37.05 -3.72
C ASN A 187 -19.97 38.49 -3.55
N TYR A 188 -21.19 38.76 -3.91
CA TYR A 188 -21.86 40.04 -3.72
C TYR A 188 -23.15 39.85 -2.99
N SER A 189 -23.44 40.71 -2.02
CA SER A 189 -24.73 40.77 -1.36
C SER A 189 -25.18 42.21 -1.15
N TYR A 190 -26.47 42.43 -1.22
CA TYR A 190 -27.13 43.73 -0.95
C TYR A 190 -28.06 43.55 0.23
N LYS A 191 -28.00 44.47 1.22
CA LYS A 191 -28.91 44.50 2.40
C LYS A 191 -29.69 45.76 2.44
#